data_cc4fe65a66bec22b97d59026c5946284
#
_entry.id   cc4fe65a66bec22b97d59026c5946284
#
_cell.length_a   1.000
_cell.length_b   1.000
_cell.length_c   1.000
_cell.angle_alpha   90.00
_cell.angle_beta   90.00
_cell.angle_gamma   90.00
#
_symmetry.space_group_name_H-M   'P 1'
#
loop_
_entity.id
_entity.type
_entity.pdbx_description
1 polymer ?
#
loop_
_entity_poly.entity_id
_entity_poly.type
_entity_poly.pdbx_seq_one_letter_code
_entity_poly.pdbx_strand_id
1 'polypeptide(L)'
;MRAEPNSFRPDPHLATDAFDVVVIGSGMGGLTSALVLAKEGFKVCVLEQHYRPGGCLHRFFRNRVPFETGFHYVGGVGPDGTLGRYLRYLGVHSDLCFQPLDPDGFDLIRFPDFSFAVPNGWTNFVRRLVETFPGERSAIEGYASVCQEICRNSPAYSFLPPSLDISEYSQTALGPFLRSLTANQRLRGVLCGQSMLYGTTPEETPLEVHALVIDSMLQGASGLKGGGDALAGAMVRAIRAHGGTVRTRAKVLKLQTEGTRLCAAALESGETLRAHTFISNAHPKATLGLLAPGVMRPAYVHRVESMREGVSCIGGYFTTEDRSVLRRHNIYAIPTDDVDEAYRSAGFGAAQQGAKALFMSFPSDREPDWSGPRVVLALGLMAYEEVEPFENTRTGERGEAYSRFKETHGREIQERAEELAPDLAGKLQCLEVSTPLTHRDFTGALRGSIYGIRHSLDQWGKYALQPRTRVENLLLTGQSVLLPGVLGVTVSGFVTCGFLLGFDYLFGKVARA
;
A
#
# COMPACT_ATOMS: atom_id res chain seq x y z
N MET A 1 19.66 -7.66 20.40
CA MET A 1 19.01 -8.36 21.54
C MET A 1 18.51 -9.71 21.03
N ARG A 2 19.13 -10.79 21.43
CA ARG A 2 18.64 -12.14 21.13
C ARG A 2 17.41 -12.38 21.99
N ALA A 3 16.24 -12.41 21.39
CA ALA A 3 15.03 -12.92 22.03
C ALA A 3 15.12 -14.44 22.05
N GLU A 4 14.98 -15.06 23.21
CA GLU A 4 14.90 -16.51 23.30
C GLU A 4 13.72 -17.02 22.47
N PRO A 5 13.87 -18.08 21.68
CA PRO A 5 12.77 -18.69 20.97
C PRO A 5 11.80 -19.29 21.99
N ASN A 6 10.53 -18.93 21.91
CA ASN A 6 9.42 -19.49 22.67
C ASN A 6 9.07 -18.85 24.02
N SER A 7 8.99 -17.52 24.11
CA SER A 7 8.39 -16.89 25.31
C SER A 7 6.85 -16.74 25.26
N PHE A 8 6.19 -17.07 24.13
CA PHE A 8 4.75 -17.04 24.05
C PHE A 8 4.16 -18.40 24.44
N ARG A 9 3.88 -18.59 25.74
CA ARG A 9 2.98 -19.65 26.20
C ARG A 9 1.59 -19.04 26.43
N PRO A 10 0.50 -19.66 25.90
CA PRO A 10 -0.85 -19.27 26.28
C PRO A 10 -0.97 -19.23 27.80
N ASP A 11 -1.62 -18.23 28.36
CA ASP A 11 -1.93 -18.17 29.78
C ASP A 11 -2.88 -19.34 30.11
N PRO A 12 -2.46 -20.31 30.94
CA PRO A 12 -3.29 -21.49 31.27
C PRO A 12 -4.58 -21.15 32.04
N HIS A 13 -4.73 -19.91 32.51
CA HIS A 13 -5.91 -19.43 33.26
C HIS A 13 -6.98 -18.78 32.36
N LEU A 14 -6.76 -18.58 31.07
CA LEU A 14 -7.81 -18.11 30.18
C LEU A 14 -8.74 -19.26 29.75
N ALA A 15 -10.04 -18.95 29.66
CA ALA A 15 -11.07 -19.92 29.31
C ALA A 15 -10.74 -20.69 28.03
N THR A 16 -11.10 -21.96 27.95
CA THR A 16 -10.87 -22.86 26.81
C THR A 16 -11.43 -22.34 25.48
N ASP A 17 -12.32 -21.34 25.51
CA ASP A 17 -12.95 -20.73 24.35
C ASP A 17 -12.20 -19.49 23.81
N ALA A 18 -11.12 -19.04 24.46
CA ALA A 18 -10.34 -17.89 23.99
C ALA A 18 -9.54 -18.21 22.71
N PHE A 19 -9.30 -17.19 21.91
CA PHE A 19 -8.32 -17.23 20.81
C PHE A 19 -6.91 -16.96 21.35
N ASP A 20 -5.90 -17.54 20.72
CA ASP A 20 -4.52 -17.13 20.99
C ASP A 20 -4.30 -15.71 20.50
N VAL A 21 -4.81 -15.40 19.30
CA VAL A 21 -4.65 -14.09 18.69
C VAL A 21 -5.94 -13.63 18.02
N VAL A 22 -6.36 -12.40 18.33
CA VAL A 22 -7.37 -11.66 17.58
C VAL A 22 -6.66 -10.60 16.72
N VAL A 23 -6.93 -10.61 15.41
CA VAL A 23 -6.44 -9.62 14.43
C VAL A 23 -7.58 -8.70 14.05
N ILE A 24 -7.38 -7.39 14.22
CA ILE A 24 -8.37 -6.33 13.92
C ILE A 24 -8.06 -5.73 12.56
N GLY A 25 -8.96 -5.94 11.60
CA GLY A 25 -8.83 -5.51 10.20
C GLY A 25 -8.17 -6.56 9.32
N SER A 26 -8.84 -6.86 8.20
CA SER A 26 -8.43 -7.86 7.21
C SER A 26 -7.68 -7.27 6.01
N GLY A 27 -7.10 -6.08 6.11
CA GLY A 27 -6.14 -5.60 5.11
C GLY A 27 -4.96 -6.56 4.99
N MET A 28 -4.14 -6.44 3.95
CA MET A 28 -3.06 -7.40 3.65
C MET A 28 -2.10 -7.64 4.83
N GLY A 29 -1.75 -6.62 5.62
CA GLY A 29 -0.92 -6.78 6.82
C GLY A 29 -1.59 -7.66 7.88
N GLY A 30 -2.90 -7.46 8.13
CA GLY A 30 -3.67 -8.28 9.05
C GLY A 30 -3.83 -9.72 8.57
N LEU A 31 -4.16 -9.93 7.29
CA LEU A 31 -4.24 -11.27 6.69
C LEU A 31 -2.89 -11.99 6.73
N THR A 32 -1.79 -11.28 6.46
CA THR A 32 -0.43 -11.84 6.56
C THR A 32 -0.12 -12.28 7.98
N SER A 33 -0.34 -11.40 8.98
CA SER A 33 -0.10 -11.74 10.38
C SER A 33 -0.94 -12.95 10.83
N ALA A 34 -2.21 -12.97 10.43
CA ALA A 34 -3.12 -14.07 10.75
C ALA A 34 -2.66 -15.40 10.14
N LEU A 35 -2.27 -15.38 8.85
CA LEU A 35 -1.85 -16.60 8.15
C LEU A 35 -0.52 -17.14 8.69
N VAL A 36 0.46 -16.26 8.94
CA VAL A 36 1.74 -16.64 9.55
C VAL A 36 1.48 -17.36 10.89
N LEU A 37 0.66 -16.79 11.77
CA LEU A 37 0.38 -17.36 13.08
C LEU A 37 -0.48 -18.63 13.00
N ALA A 38 -1.46 -18.69 12.11
CA ALA A 38 -2.26 -19.90 11.90
C ALA A 38 -1.38 -21.07 11.39
N LYS A 39 -0.41 -20.81 10.51
CA LYS A 39 0.58 -21.82 10.05
C LYS A 39 1.48 -22.33 11.19
N GLU A 40 1.71 -21.54 12.22
CA GLU A 40 2.46 -21.92 13.41
C GLU A 40 1.56 -22.53 14.51
N GLY A 41 0.29 -22.82 14.20
CA GLY A 41 -0.65 -23.55 15.07
C GLY A 41 -1.42 -22.70 16.06
N PHE A 42 -1.35 -21.36 15.94
CA PHE A 42 -2.14 -20.47 16.80
C PHE A 42 -3.62 -20.47 16.41
N LYS A 43 -4.51 -20.46 17.42
CA LYS A 43 -5.96 -20.26 17.24
C LYS A 43 -6.23 -18.77 16.93
N VAL A 44 -6.32 -18.41 15.66
CA VAL A 44 -6.42 -17.01 15.19
C VAL A 44 -7.83 -16.67 14.77
N CYS A 45 -8.31 -15.44 15.12
CA CYS A 45 -9.53 -14.86 14.59
C CYS A 45 -9.25 -13.48 13.99
N VAL A 46 -9.59 -13.29 12.71
CA VAL A 46 -9.56 -11.99 12.03
C VAL A 46 -10.95 -11.36 12.09
N LEU A 47 -11.04 -10.12 12.54
CA LEU A 47 -12.27 -9.32 12.65
C LEU A 47 -12.24 -8.19 11.63
N GLU A 48 -13.16 -8.22 10.69
CA GLU A 48 -13.29 -7.23 9.62
C GLU A 48 -14.65 -6.53 9.71
N GLN A 49 -14.65 -5.18 9.73
CA GLN A 49 -15.90 -4.40 9.78
C GLN A 49 -16.67 -4.43 8.47
N HIS A 50 -15.96 -4.48 7.34
CA HIS A 50 -16.57 -4.49 6.02
C HIS A 50 -17.20 -5.87 5.73
N TYR A 51 -18.10 -5.93 4.74
CA TYR A 51 -18.70 -7.21 4.31
C TYR A 51 -17.75 -8.06 3.44
N ARG A 52 -16.66 -7.48 2.95
CA ARG A 52 -15.59 -8.17 2.21
C ARG A 52 -14.26 -8.04 2.95
N PRO A 53 -13.47 -9.11 3.02
CA PRO A 53 -12.10 -9.02 3.53
C PRO A 53 -11.16 -8.43 2.48
N GLY A 54 -9.99 -7.94 2.92
CA GLY A 54 -8.91 -7.49 2.02
C GLY A 54 -8.55 -6.01 2.16
N GLY A 55 -9.38 -5.17 2.79
CA GLY A 55 -9.12 -3.74 2.87
C GLY A 55 -8.99 -3.14 1.46
N CYS A 56 -7.89 -2.44 1.15
CA CYS A 56 -7.65 -1.87 -0.19
C CYS A 56 -7.43 -2.91 -1.30
N LEU A 57 -7.35 -4.19 -0.99
CA LEU A 57 -7.26 -5.25 -2.01
C LEU A 57 -8.61 -5.55 -2.66
N HIS A 58 -9.75 -5.32 -1.97
CA HIS A 58 -11.04 -5.69 -2.52
C HIS A 58 -11.40 -4.85 -3.75
N ARG A 59 -12.16 -5.46 -4.66
CA ARG A 59 -12.77 -4.79 -5.81
C ARG A 59 -14.21 -4.38 -5.48
N PHE A 60 -14.66 -3.30 -6.11
CA PHE A 60 -16.07 -2.94 -6.14
C PHE A 60 -16.63 -3.12 -7.56
N PHE A 61 -17.95 -3.09 -7.69
CA PHE A 61 -18.61 -3.36 -8.97
C PHE A 61 -19.55 -2.21 -9.34
N ARG A 62 -19.51 -1.82 -10.63
CA ARG A 62 -20.53 -0.96 -11.25
C ARG A 62 -21.00 -1.63 -12.53
N ASN A 63 -22.31 -1.79 -12.70
CA ASN A 63 -22.89 -2.47 -13.86
C ASN A 63 -22.26 -3.85 -14.12
N ARG A 64 -21.91 -4.60 -13.07
CA ARG A 64 -21.20 -5.90 -13.09
C ARG A 64 -19.73 -5.83 -13.55
N VAL A 65 -19.22 -4.64 -13.85
CA VAL A 65 -17.80 -4.43 -14.16
C VAL A 65 -17.01 -4.31 -12.86
N PRO A 66 -15.94 -5.08 -12.64
CA PRO A 66 -15.08 -4.98 -11.47
C PRO A 66 -14.09 -3.82 -11.61
N PHE A 67 -13.91 -3.08 -10.54
CA PHE A 67 -12.89 -2.02 -10.42
C PHE A 67 -12.02 -2.24 -9.20
N GLU A 68 -10.73 -1.99 -9.35
CA GLU A 68 -9.76 -2.07 -8.27
C GLU A 68 -9.90 -0.88 -7.32
N THR A 69 -9.86 -1.14 -6.01
CA THR A 69 -9.87 -0.07 -4.99
C THR A 69 -8.46 0.50 -4.79
N GLY A 70 -7.46 -0.34 -4.54
CA GLY A 70 -6.09 0.11 -4.29
C GLY A 70 -5.02 -0.89 -4.75
N PHE A 71 -5.40 -1.99 -5.42
CA PHE A 71 -4.47 -2.92 -6.03
C PHE A 71 -4.46 -2.71 -7.55
N HIS A 72 -3.41 -2.14 -8.10
CA HIS A 72 -3.34 -1.88 -9.54
C HIS A 72 -2.33 -2.78 -10.24
N TYR A 73 -1.20 -3.03 -9.62
CA TYR A 73 -0.14 -3.94 -10.05
C TYR A 73 0.84 -4.17 -8.90
N VAL A 74 1.76 -5.09 -9.07
CA VAL A 74 2.72 -5.46 -8.02
C VAL A 74 4.04 -5.92 -8.64
N GLY A 75 5.14 -5.61 -7.96
CA GLY A 75 6.47 -6.08 -8.36
C GLY A 75 6.94 -7.29 -7.57
N GLY A 76 8.00 -7.93 -8.06
CA GLY A 76 8.76 -8.95 -7.34
C GLY A 76 8.00 -10.25 -7.05
N VAL A 77 7.07 -10.67 -7.91
CA VAL A 77 6.29 -11.92 -7.75
C VAL A 77 6.90 -13.13 -8.45
N GLY A 78 7.93 -12.94 -9.26
CA GLY A 78 8.63 -14.00 -9.98
C GLY A 78 9.38 -14.98 -9.06
N PRO A 79 10.07 -15.99 -9.66
CA PRO A 79 10.78 -17.02 -8.89
C PRO A 79 11.78 -16.47 -7.88
N ASP A 80 12.55 -15.45 -8.27
CA ASP A 80 13.57 -14.82 -7.43
C ASP A 80 13.06 -13.54 -6.74
N GLY A 81 11.80 -13.17 -6.97
CA GLY A 81 11.22 -11.94 -6.48
C GLY A 81 10.95 -11.98 -4.98
N THR A 82 11.19 -10.85 -4.33
CA THR A 82 11.02 -10.71 -2.87
C THR A 82 9.60 -11.04 -2.42
N LEU A 83 8.57 -10.49 -3.06
CA LEU A 83 7.17 -10.79 -2.71
C LEU A 83 6.81 -12.23 -3.04
N GLY A 84 7.29 -12.76 -4.17
CA GLY A 84 7.07 -14.16 -4.56
C GLY A 84 7.53 -15.14 -3.49
N ARG A 85 8.66 -14.86 -2.85
CA ARG A 85 9.19 -15.67 -1.74
C ARG A 85 8.28 -15.65 -0.51
N TYR A 86 7.79 -14.46 -0.12
CA TYR A 86 6.80 -14.35 0.96
C TYR A 86 5.52 -15.12 0.65
N LEU A 87 4.98 -14.98 -0.57
CA LEU A 87 3.75 -15.66 -0.99
C LEU A 87 3.93 -17.19 -1.06
N ARG A 88 5.12 -17.67 -1.46
CA ARG A 88 5.44 -19.12 -1.41
C ARG A 88 5.50 -19.64 0.03
N TYR A 89 6.17 -18.92 0.93
CA TYR A 89 6.15 -19.27 2.36
C TYR A 89 4.72 -19.33 2.89
N LEU A 90 3.89 -18.36 2.53
CA LEU A 90 2.47 -18.32 2.94
C LEU A 90 1.64 -19.45 2.31
N GLY A 91 2.14 -20.10 1.25
CA GLY A 91 1.47 -21.19 0.54
C GLY A 91 0.35 -20.72 -0.38
N VAL A 92 0.36 -19.46 -0.80
CA VAL A 92 -0.70 -18.87 -1.64
C VAL A 92 -0.23 -18.52 -3.06
N HIS A 93 1.08 -18.57 -3.33
CA HIS A 93 1.64 -18.15 -4.63
C HIS A 93 1.06 -18.95 -5.79
N SER A 94 0.92 -20.27 -5.64
CA SER A 94 0.38 -21.19 -6.69
C SER A 94 -1.10 -20.98 -6.98
N ASP A 95 -1.85 -20.38 -6.07
CA ASP A 95 -3.27 -20.06 -6.24
C ASP A 95 -3.50 -18.77 -7.05
N LEU A 96 -2.42 -18.04 -7.37
CA LEU A 96 -2.47 -16.72 -7.96
C LEU A 96 -1.94 -16.75 -9.40
N CYS A 97 -2.70 -16.15 -10.32
CA CYS A 97 -2.32 -16.06 -11.73
C CYS A 97 -1.82 -14.64 -12.02
N PHE A 98 -0.51 -14.45 -11.90
CA PHE A 98 0.13 -13.18 -12.20
C PHE A 98 0.24 -12.97 -13.70
N GLN A 99 -0.01 -11.75 -14.16
CA GLN A 99 0.01 -11.33 -15.55
C GLN A 99 1.14 -10.29 -15.74
N PRO A 100 2.29 -10.66 -16.30
CA PRO A 100 3.40 -9.73 -16.50
C PRO A 100 2.98 -8.52 -17.33
N LEU A 101 3.40 -7.33 -16.89
CA LEU A 101 3.36 -6.13 -17.69
C LEU A 101 4.45 -6.20 -18.76
N ASP A 102 4.49 -5.19 -19.64
CA ASP A 102 5.51 -5.09 -20.68
C ASP A 102 6.92 -5.04 -20.05
N PRO A 103 7.80 -6.02 -20.27
CA PRO A 103 9.11 -6.05 -19.66
C PRO A 103 10.03 -4.91 -20.13
N ASP A 104 9.75 -4.35 -21.31
CA ASP A 104 10.50 -3.24 -21.86
C ASP A 104 9.94 -1.87 -21.46
N GLY A 105 8.79 -1.83 -20.77
CA GLY A 105 8.18 -0.57 -20.40
C GLY A 105 6.92 -0.77 -19.55
N PHE A 106 7.06 -1.37 -18.37
CA PHE A 106 5.88 -1.66 -17.52
C PHE A 106 5.19 -0.41 -16.98
N ASP A 107 5.94 0.69 -16.85
CA ASP A 107 5.41 2.03 -16.55
C ASP A 107 5.96 3.04 -17.56
N LEU A 108 5.10 3.89 -18.08
CA LEU A 108 5.45 5.02 -18.93
C LEU A 108 5.37 6.29 -18.07
N ILE A 109 6.52 6.87 -17.74
CA ILE A 109 6.60 8.20 -17.12
C ILE A 109 6.47 9.23 -18.22
N ARG A 110 5.44 10.07 -18.19
CA ARG A 110 5.11 11.01 -19.25
C ARG A 110 5.14 12.44 -18.74
N PHE A 111 6.03 13.23 -19.31
CA PHE A 111 6.12 14.68 -19.19
C PHE A 111 5.47 15.35 -20.41
N PRO A 112 5.26 16.67 -20.42
CA PRO A 112 4.60 17.35 -21.55
C PRO A 112 5.25 17.12 -22.91
N ASP A 113 6.57 17.08 -22.96
CA ASP A 113 7.39 17.00 -24.18
C ASP A 113 8.30 15.77 -24.23
N PHE A 114 8.20 14.87 -23.24
CA PHE A 114 9.11 13.75 -23.08
C PHE A 114 8.42 12.55 -22.42
N SER A 115 8.85 11.36 -22.76
CA SER A 115 8.37 10.13 -22.10
C SER A 115 9.52 9.16 -21.87
N PHE A 116 9.48 8.46 -20.75
CA PHE A 116 10.44 7.43 -20.39
C PHE A 116 9.72 6.13 -20.02
N ALA A 117 10.02 5.05 -20.74
CA ALA A 117 9.49 3.73 -20.46
C ALA A 117 10.41 3.00 -19.47
N VAL A 118 9.89 2.62 -18.31
CA VAL A 118 10.63 1.94 -17.24
C VAL A 118 10.70 0.44 -17.54
N PRO A 119 11.88 -0.14 -17.87
CA PRO A 119 12.02 -1.57 -18.15
C PRO A 119 12.21 -2.38 -16.88
N ASN A 120 11.98 -3.70 -16.97
CA ASN A 120 12.32 -4.63 -15.89
C ASN A 120 13.84 -4.76 -15.72
N GLY A 121 14.28 -4.83 -14.48
CA GLY A 121 15.65 -5.12 -14.05
C GLY A 121 16.59 -3.91 -14.07
N TRP A 122 17.44 -3.82 -13.06
CA TRP A 122 18.42 -2.74 -12.90
C TRP A 122 19.33 -2.57 -14.11
N THR A 123 19.81 -3.67 -14.69
CA THR A 123 20.69 -3.62 -15.87
C THR A 123 20.03 -2.92 -17.06
N ASN A 124 18.77 -3.27 -17.35
CA ASN A 124 18.03 -2.64 -18.44
C ASN A 124 17.64 -1.21 -18.11
N PHE A 125 17.29 -0.92 -16.86
CA PHE A 125 16.94 0.41 -16.41
C PHE A 125 18.13 1.37 -16.52
N VAL A 126 19.31 0.99 -15.97
CA VAL A 126 20.55 1.78 -16.09
C VAL A 126 20.94 1.98 -17.55
N ARG A 127 20.92 0.92 -18.36
CA ARG A 127 21.24 1.01 -19.80
C ARG A 127 20.35 2.03 -20.49
N ARG A 128 19.02 1.96 -20.31
CA ARG A 128 18.07 2.88 -20.93
C ARG A 128 18.23 4.32 -20.45
N LEU A 129 18.48 4.52 -19.16
CA LEU A 129 18.80 5.85 -18.63
C LEU A 129 20.05 6.44 -19.28
N VAL A 130 21.13 5.66 -19.41
CA VAL A 130 22.38 6.11 -20.06
C VAL A 130 22.20 6.38 -21.55
N GLU A 131 21.40 5.58 -22.25
CA GLU A 131 21.04 5.84 -23.66
C GLU A 131 20.24 7.14 -23.80
N THR A 132 19.36 7.43 -22.85
CA THR A 132 18.53 8.64 -22.85
C THR A 132 19.28 9.88 -22.39
N PHE A 133 20.22 9.73 -21.45
CA PHE A 133 21.00 10.79 -20.82
C PHE A 133 22.52 10.46 -20.87
N PRO A 134 23.15 10.48 -22.06
CA PRO A 134 24.53 9.95 -22.20
C PRO A 134 25.57 10.69 -21.35
N GLY A 135 25.36 11.99 -21.07
CA GLY A 135 26.25 12.78 -20.20
C GLY A 135 26.16 12.50 -18.71
N GLU A 136 25.16 11.68 -18.28
CA GLU A 136 24.80 11.48 -16.87
C GLU A 136 25.18 10.07 -16.33
N ARG A 137 25.99 9.33 -17.07
CA ARG A 137 26.34 7.93 -16.72
C ARG A 137 26.78 7.77 -15.27
N SER A 138 27.69 8.60 -14.78
CA SER A 138 28.20 8.50 -13.40
C SER A 138 27.12 8.71 -12.36
N ALA A 139 26.22 9.67 -12.59
CA ALA A 139 25.08 9.92 -11.69
C ALA A 139 24.08 8.76 -11.68
N ILE A 140 23.81 8.18 -12.86
CA ILE A 140 22.88 7.05 -13.02
C ILE A 140 23.44 5.79 -12.34
N GLU A 141 24.71 5.48 -12.56
CA GLU A 141 25.39 4.32 -11.94
C GLU A 141 25.51 4.50 -10.42
N GLY A 142 25.81 5.72 -9.95
CA GLY A 142 25.84 6.06 -8.53
C GLY A 142 24.48 5.89 -7.85
N TYR A 143 23.41 6.40 -8.46
CA TYR A 143 22.04 6.20 -7.99
C TYR A 143 21.68 4.70 -7.87
N ALA A 144 21.92 3.94 -8.94
CA ALA A 144 21.61 2.51 -8.98
C ALA A 144 22.40 1.72 -7.94
N SER A 145 23.68 2.05 -7.76
CA SER A 145 24.55 1.41 -6.75
C SER A 145 23.99 1.59 -5.33
N VAL A 146 23.63 2.83 -4.97
CA VAL A 146 23.09 3.13 -3.63
C VAL A 146 21.75 2.46 -3.41
N CYS A 147 20.82 2.51 -4.37
CA CYS A 147 19.53 1.83 -4.23
C CYS A 147 19.69 0.31 -4.03
N GLN A 148 20.55 -0.34 -4.81
CA GLN A 148 20.82 -1.77 -4.67
C GLN A 148 21.53 -2.11 -3.36
N GLU A 149 22.40 -1.22 -2.86
CA GLU A 149 23.06 -1.38 -1.57
C GLU A 149 22.07 -1.36 -0.42
N ILE A 150 21.14 -0.40 -0.42
CA ILE A 150 20.03 -0.32 0.54
C ILE A 150 19.24 -1.63 0.54
N CYS A 151 18.82 -2.09 -0.63
CA CYS A 151 17.99 -3.30 -0.76
C CYS A 151 18.73 -4.55 -0.25
N ARG A 152 20.01 -4.72 -0.59
CA ARG A 152 20.83 -5.85 -0.11
C ARG A 152 21.01 -5.86 1.41
N ASN A 153 21.09 -4.69 2.03
CA ASN A 153 21.31 -4.54 3.47
C ASN A 153 20.01 -4.37 4.27
N SER A 154 18.85 -4.58 3.65
CA SER A 154 17.52 -4.62 4.31
C SER A 154 17.12 -6.08 4.56
N PRO A 155 17.31 -6.66 5.78
CA PRO A 155 17.18 -8.11 6.01
C PRO A 155 15.80 -8.69 5.70
N ALA A 156 14.73 -7.94 5.99
CA ALA A 156 13.36 -8.34 5.67
C ALA A 156 13.03 -8.25 4.17
N TYR A 157 13.92 -7.68 3.37
CA TYR A 157 13.79 -7.53 1.93
C TYR A 157 14.68 -8.51 1.17
N SER A 158 15.96 -8.55 1.53
CA SER A 158 16.97 -9.39 0.87
C SER A 158 17.03 -10.83 1.40
N PHE A 159 16.53 -11.06 2.63
CA PHE A 159 16.68 -12.30 3.41
C PHE A 159 18.15 -12.65 3.74
N LEU A 160 19.05 -11.70 3.61
CA LEU A 160 20.46 -11.84 3.92
C LEU A 160 20.79 -11.08 5.21
N PRO A 161 21.82 -11.52 5.96
CA PRO A 161 22.37 -10.70 7.02
C PRO A 161 22.91 -9.38 6.45
N PRO A 162 22.65 -8.22 7.09
CA PRO A 162 23.17 -6.95 6.61
C PRO A 162 24.70 -6.94 6.74
N SER A 163 25.39 -6.49 5.70
CA SER A 163 26.84 -6.29 5.70
C SER A 163 27.22 -4.83 5.98
N LEU A 164 26.25 -3.92 5.95
CA LEU A 164 26.42 -2.49 6.15
C LEU A 164 25.26 -1.95 6.97
N ASP A 165 25.53 -0.95 7.82
CA ASP A 165 24.48 -0.14 8.46
C ASP A 165 23.94 0.87 7.46
N ILE A 166 22.65 0.72 7.13
CA ILE A 166 21.94 1.60 6.21
C ILE A 166 21.06 2.64 6.91
N SER A 167 21.19 2.78 8.23
CA SER A 167 20.31 3.67 9.02
C SER A 167 20.39 5.13 8.60
N GLU A 168 21.50 5.59 8.02
CA GLU A 168 21.63 6.94 7.48
C GLU A 168 20.68 7.20 6.30
N TYR A 169 20.40 6.20 5.45
CA TYR A 169 19.50 6.34 4.31
C TYR A 169 18.03 6.50 4.73
N SER A 170 17.68 6.08 5.94
CA SER A 170 16.37 6.36 6.55
C SER A 170 16.18 7.84 6.89
N GLN A 171 17.27 8.61 7.01
CA GLN A 171 17.28 10.03 7.33
C GLN A 171 17.81 10.91 6.19
N THR A 172 18.16 10.32 5.06
CA THR A 172 18.60 11.00 3.85
C THR A 172 17.39 11.25 2.95
N ALA A 173 17.14 12.51 2.58
CA ALA A 173 16.06 12.86 1.64
C ALA A 173 16.46 12.51 0.21
N LEU A 174 15.53 11.96 -0.56
CA LEU A 174 15.71 11.61 -1.97
C LEU A 174 16.09 12.82 -2.83
N GLY A 175 15.39 13.95 -2.71
CA GLY A 175 15.64 15.15 -3.51
C GLY A 175 17.06 15.70 -3.36
N PRO A 176 17.54 16.01 -2.14
CA PRO A 176 18.92 16.40 -1.90
C PRO A 176 19.95 15.36 -2.39
N PHE A 177 19.70 14.07 -2.20
CA PHE A 177 20.56 13.00 -2.72
C PHE A 177 20.67 13.05 -4.24
N LEU A 178 19.57 13.16 -4.96
CA LEU A 178 19.58 13.26 -6.42
C LEU A 178 20.29 14.53 -6.91
N ARG A 179 20.09 15.67 -6.23
CA ARG A 179 20.81 16.91 -6.57
C ARG A 179 22.32 16.82 -6.33
N SER A 180 22.77 16.00 -5.40
CA SER A 180 24.20 15.76 -5.19
C SER A 180 24.85 14.95 -6.33
N LEU A 181 24.03 14.16 -7.05
CA LEU A 181 24.50 13.33 -8.17
C LEU A 181 24.46 14.07 -9.50
N THR A 182 23.44 14.89 -9.76
CA THR A 182 23.24 15.54 -11.05
C THR A 182 22.48 16.87 -10.96
N ALA A 183 22.86 17.82 -11.78
CA ALA A 183 22.11 19.06 -12.02
C ALA A 183 20.96 18.88 -13.04
N ASN A 184 20.92 17.76 -13.78
CA ASN A 184 19.93 17.50 -14.81
C ASN A 184 18.54 17.27 -14.19
N GLN A 185 17.68 18.28 -14.29
CA GLN A 185 16.32 18.25 -13.69
C GLN A 185 15.45 17.17 -14.34
N ARG A 186 15.55 16.97 -15.67
CA ARG A 186 14.79 15.95 -16.40
C ARG A 186 15.12 14.54 -15.91
N LEU A 187 16.42 14.24 -15.71
CA LEU A 187 16.85 12.96 -15.14
C LEU A 187 16.30 12.77 -13.73
N ARG A 188 16.40 13.80 -12.87
CA ARG A 188 15.80 13.74 -11.52
C ARG A 188 14.30 13.51 -11.57
N GLY A 189 13.59 14.18 -12.48
CA GLY A 189 12.15 13.97 -12.71
C GLY A 189 11.83 12.52 -13.10
N VAL A 190 12.62 11.90 -13.99
CA VAL A 190 12.46 10.48 -14.35
C VAL A 190 12.68 9.57 -13.15
N LEU A 191 13.75 9.79 -12.38
CA LEU A 191 14.05 8.96 -11.20
C LEU A 191 12.99 9.08 -10.10
N CYS A 192 12.28 10.20 -10.01
CA CYS A 192 11.16 10.41 -9.08
C CYS A 192 9.79 10.10 -9.70
N GLY A 193 9.70 9.74 -10.98
CA GLY A 193 8.46 9.67 -11.73
C GLY A 193 7.41 8.69 -11.18
N GLN A 194 7.82 7.70 -10.40
CA GLN A 194 6.95 6.72 -9.75
C GLN A 194 6.67 7.06 -8.27
N SER A 195 6.94 8.29 -7.80
CA SER A 195 6.75 8.70 -6.40
C SER A 195 5.29 8.58 -5.91
N MET A 196 4.32 8.57 -6.81
CA MET A 196 2.92 8.27 -6.48
C MET A 196 2.73 6.88 -5.83
N LEU A 197 3.69 5.95 -5.97
CA LEU A 197 3.65 4.62 -5.33
C LEU A 197 3.79 4.67 -3.80
N TYR A 198 4.38 5.72 -3.26
CA TYR A 198 4.54 5.90 -1.80
C TYR A 198 4.00 7.25 -1.30
N GLY A 199 3.62 8.17 -2.18
CA GLY A 199 2.83 9.35 -1.87
C GLY A 199 3.53 10.43 -1.07
N THR A 200 4.85 10.57 -1.19
CA THR A 200 5.64 11.66 -0.58
C THR A 200 6.48 12.38 -1.64
N THR A 201 6.74 13.67 -1.42
CA THR A 201 7.57 14.46 -2.32
C THR A 201 9.05 14.05 -2.18
N PRO A 202 9.88 14.21 -3.21
CA PRO A 202 11.32 13.93 -3.12
C PRO A 202 12.03 14.61 -1.95
N GLU A 203 11.61 15.81 -1.57
CA GLU A 203 12.18 16.54 -0.42
C GLU A 203 11.87 15.90 0.93
N GLU A 204 10.78 15.14 1.03
CA GLU A 204 10.35 14.49 2.27
C GLU A 204 10.61 12.99 2.29
N THR A 205 10.84 12.37 1.12
CA THR A 205 10.97 10.92 0.97
C THR A 205 12.30 10.42 1.51
N PRO A 206 12.32 9.50 2.49
CA PRO A 206 13.54 8.79 2.84
C PRO A 206 14.07 7.98 1.65
N LEU A 207 15.38 8.05 1.38
CA LEU A 207 16.01 7.33 0.28
C LEU A 207 15.80 5.81 0.40
N GLU A 208 15.76 5.29 1.61
CA GLU A 208 15.44 3.88 1.89
C GLU A 208 14.04 3.50 1.37
N VAL A 209 13.01 4.32 1.63
CA VAL A 209 11.64 4.06 1.16
C VAL A 209 11.60 4.01 -0.37
N HIS A 210 12.23 5.00 -1.01
CA HIS A 210 12.31 5.06 -2.47
C HIS A 210 13.00 3.83 -3.06
N ALA A 211 14.20 3.49 -2.55
CA ALA A 211 14.99 2.37 -3.05
C ALA A 211 14.23 1.05 -2.99
N LEU A 212 13.61 0.73 -1.85
CA LEU A 212 12.85 -0.52 -1.66
C LEU A 212 11.62 -0.61 -2.58
N VAL A 213 10.91 0.51 -2.80
CA VAL A 213 9.74 0.53 -3.68
C VAL A 213 10.14 0.37 -5.14
N ILE A 214 11.13 1.14 -5.61
CA ILE A 214 11.57 1.08 -7.01
C ILE A 214 12.19 -0.28 -7.34
N ASP A 215 13.05 -0.81 -6.48
CA ASP A 215 13.64 -2.13 -6.69
C ASP A 215 12.56 -3.21 -6.78
N SER A 216 11.53 -3.15 -5.93
CA SER A 216 10.43 -4.13 -5.98
C SER A 216 9.73 -4.14 -7.33
N MET A 217 9.54 -2.99 -7.98
CA MET A 217 8.94 -2.88 -9.31
C MET A 217 9.89 -3.36 -10.40
N LEU A 218 11.18 -3.00 -10.30
CA LEU A 218 12.21 -3.44 -11.24
C LEU A 218 12.45 -4.96 -11.20
N GLN A 219 12.12 -5.67 -10.12
CA GLN A 219 12.13 -7.14 -10.05
C GLN A 219 11.09 -7.80 -10.97
N GLY A 220 10.27 -7.02 -11.68
CA GLY A 220 9.24 -7.46 -12.62
C GLY A 220 7.84 -7.12 -12.14
N ALA A 221 7.21 -6.20 -12.86
CA ALA A 221 5.86 -5.72 -12.58
C ALA A 221 4.80 -6.66 -13.19
N SER A 222 3.74 -6.94 -12.44
CA SER A 222 2.66 -7.84 -12.86
C SER A 222 1.31 -7.34 -12.37
N GLY A 223 0.28 -7.51 -13.18
CA GLY A 223 -1.11 -7.54 -12.73
C GLY A 223 -1.45 -8.89 -12.10
N LEU A 224 -2.67 -9.03 -11.64
CA LEU A 224 -3.18 -10.29 -11.08
C LEU A 224 -4.58 -10.56 -11.64
N LYS A 225 -4.78 -11.73 -12.22
CA LYS A 225 -6.12 -12.17 -12.67
C LYS A 225 -7.06 -12.21 -11.48
N GLY A 226 -8.19 -11.52 -11.59
CA GLY A 226 -9.12 -11.36 -10.48
C GLY A 226 -8.71 -10.27 -9.47
N GLY A 227 -7.63 -9.53 -9.72
CA GLY A 227 -7.19 -8.38 -8.95
C GLY A 227 -6.87 -8.69 -7.49
N GLY A 228 -6.97 -7.68 -6.66
CA GLY A 228 -6.73 -7.81 -5.22
C GLY A 228 -7.69 -8.76 -4.51
N ASP A 229 -8.93 -8.95 -5.02
CA ASP A 229 -9.88 -9.93 -4.49
C ASP A 229 -9.32 -11.37 -4.56
N ALA A 230 -8.57 -11.72 -5.62
CA ALA A 230 -7.96 -13.04 -5.76
C ALA A 230 -6.90 -13.28 -4.66
N LEU A 231 -6.06 -12.29 -4.40
CA LEU A 231 -5.05 -12.35 -3.33
C LEU A 231 -5.71 -12.44 -1.95
N ALA A 232 -6.64 -11.55 -1.64
CA ALA A 232 -7.36 -11.58 -0.36
C ALA A 232 -8.10 -12.91 -0.16
N GLY A 233 -8.75 -13.43 -1.21
CA GLY A 233 -9.44 -14.72 -1.19
C GLY A 233 -8.49 -15.90 -0.94
N ALA A 234 -7.32 -15.93 -1.58
CA ALA A 234 -6.30 -16.95 -1.36
C ALA A 234 -5.80 -16.93 0.10
N MET A 235 -5.51 -15.73 0.64
CA MET A 235 -5.11 -15.58 2.04
C MET A 235 -6.17 -16.07 3.01
N VAL A 236 -7.45 -15.72 2.78
CA VAL A 236 -8.58 -16.17 3.63
C VAL A 236 -8.75 -17.68 3.58
N ARG A 237 -8.67 -18.29 2.39
CA ARG A 237 -8.73 -19.77 2.26
C ARG A 237 -7.59 -20.44 3.02
N ALA A 238 -6.37 -19.93 2.88
CA ALA A 238 -5.21 -20.46 3.57
C ALA A 238 -5.32 -20.33 5.11
N ILE A 239 -5.77 -19.18 5.63
CA ILE A 239 -6.03 -18.99 7.06
C ILE A 239 -7.02 -20.06 7.57
N ARG A 240 -8.12 -20.27 6.85
CA ARG A 240 -9.13 -21.28 7.23
C ARG A 240 -8.61 -22.71 7.14
N ALA A 241 -7.80 -23.02 6.12
CA ALA A 241 -7.15 -24.32 5.97
C ALA A 241 -6.20 -24.66 7.13
N HIS A 242 -5.62 -23.64 7.79
CA HIS A 242 -4.81 -23.77 9.00
C HIS A 242 -5.62 -23.59 10.30
N GLY A 243 -6.96 -23.72 10.26
CA GLY A 243 -7.83 -23.66 11.45
C GLY A 243 -8.15 -22.26 11.95
N GLY A 244 -7.69 -21.20 11.29
CA GLY A 244 -8.01 -19.82 11.63
C GLY A 244 -9.43 -19.41 11.16
N THR A 245 -9.97 -18.38 11.78
CA THR A 245 -11.30 -17.84 11.49
C THR A 245 -11.18 -16.44 10.90
N VAL A 246 -11.97 -16.13 9.87
CA VAL A 246 -12.10 -14.77 9.32
C VAL A 246 -13.58 -14.40 9.34
N ARG A 247 -13.91 -13.35 10.08
CA ARG A 247 -15.27 -12.84 10.29
C ARG A 247 -15.40 -11.45 9.66
N THR A 248 -16.33 -11.29 8.74
CA THR A 248 -16.73 -10.00 8.17
C THR A 248 -17.96 -9.45 8.90
N ARG A 249 -18.28 -8.17 8.72
CA ARG A 249 -19.32 -7.45 9.49
C ARG A 249 -19.13 -7.60 11.01
N ALA A 250 -17.86 -7.64 11.43
CA ALA A 250 -17.44 -7.84 12.80
C ALA A 250 -16.63 -6.61 13.28
N LYS A 251 -17.30 -5.46 13.32
CA LYS A 251 -16.68 -4.19 13.73
C LYS A 251 -16.37 -4.22 15.22
N VAL A 252 -15.10 -4.05 15.55
CA VAL A 252 -14.64 -3.87 16.93
C VAL A 252 -14.95 -2.45 17.37
N LEU A 253 -15.65 -2.29 18.48
CA LEU A 253 -15.97 -1.00 19.10
C LEU A 253 -15.05 -0.65 20.25
N LYS A 254 -14.56 -1.68 20.97
CA LYS A 254 -13.74 -1.47 22.17
C LYS A 254 -12.83 -2.67 22.43
N LEU A 255 -11.62 -2.39 22.88
CA LEU A 255 -10.72 -3.38 23.49
C LEU A 255 -10.82 -3.27 25.01
N GLN A 256 -11.16 -4.39 25.65
CA GLN A 256 -11.34 -4.46 27.09
C GLN A 256 -10.04 -4.86 27.77
N THR A 257 -9.79 -4.34 28.98
CA THR A 257 -8.59 -4.60 29.77
C THR A 257 -8.92 -5.31 31.08
N GLU A 258 -8.01 -6.20 31.49
CA GLU A 258 -7.90 -6.71 32.84
C GLU A 258 -6.52 -6.31 33.36
N GLY A 259 -6.46 -5.40 34.33
CA GLY A 259 -5.20 -4.80 34.76
C GLY A 259 -4.52 -4.01 33.63
N THR A 260 -3.29 -4.35 33.28
CA THR A 260 -2.47 -3.71 32.24
C THR A 260 -2.54 -4.38 30.88
N ARG A 261 -3.28 -5.49 30.74
CA ARG A 261 -3.38 -6.30 29.53
C ARG A 261 -4.76 -6.21 28.91
N LEU A 262 -4.83 -6.35 27.60
CA LEU A 262 -6.09 -6.57 26.89
C LEU A 262 -6.56 -8.01 27.12
N CYS A 263 -7.86 -8.19 27.30
CA CYS A 263 -8.47 -9.51 27.52
C CYS A 263 -9.54 -9.85 26.47
N ALA A 264 -10.18 -8.83 25.87
CA ALA A 264 -11.26 -9.08 24.92
C ALA A 264 -11.47 -7.92 23.93
N ALA A 265 -12.09 -8.26 22.78
CA ALA A 265 -12.62 -7.32 21.80
C ALA A 265 -14.16 -7.35 21.84
N ALA A 266 -14.79 -6.21 22.12
CA ALA A 266 -16.24 -6.04 22.08
C ALA A 266 -16.65 -5.57 20.67
N LEU A 267 -17.59 -6.29 20.06
CA LEU A 267 -18.10 -6.03 18.72
C LEU A 267 -19.38 -5.17 18.74
N GLU A 268 -19.66 -4.55 17.62
CA GLU A 268 -20.91 -3.80 17.38
C GLU A 268 -22.16 -4.68 17.52
N SER A 269 -22.05 -5.98 17.26
CA SER A 269 -23.11 -6.98 17.49
C SER A 269 -23.46 -7.23 18.97
N GLY A 270 -22.67 -6.71 19.91
CA GLY A 270 -22.76 -7.01 21.34
C GLY A 270 -21.93 -8.23 21.77
N GLU A 271 -21.41 -9.01 20.84
CA GLU A 271 -20.53 -10.16 21.16
C GLU A 271 -19.17 -9.67 21.67
N THR A 272 -18.57 -10.46 22.54
CA THR A 272 -17.23 -10.22 23.08
C THR A 272 -16.35 -11.44 22.83
N LEU A 273 -15.19 -11.23 22.16
CA LEU A 273 -14.22 -12.31 21.91
C LEU A 273 -12.98 -12.11 22.80
N ARG A 274 -12.65 -13.14 23.55
CA ARG A 274 -11.46 -13.16 24.41
C ARG A 274 -10.22 -13.63 23.62
N ALA A 275 -9.07 -13.02 23.91
CA ALA A 275 -7.80 -13.45 23.32
C ALA A 275 -6.61 -13.13 24.22
N HIS A 276 -5.52 -13.88 24.02
CA HIS A 276 -4.24 -13.65 24.69
C HIS A 276 -3.48 -12.47 24.11
N THR A 277 -3.51 -12.30 22.79
CA THR A 277 -2.82 -11.24 22.04
C THR A 277 -3.75 -10.59 21.03
N PHE A 278 -3.54 -9.30 20.81
CA PHE A 278 -4.27 -8.51 19.83
C PHE A 278 -3.28 -7.90 18.83
N ILE A 279 -3.57 -8.05 17.53
CA ILE A 279 -2.84 -7.40 16.46
C ILE A 279 -3.79 -6.45 15.75
N SER A 280 -3.50 -5.15 15.74
CA SER A 280 -4.31 -4.19 15.01
C SER A 280 -3.66 -3.83 13.68
N ASN A 281 -4.40 -4.10 12.60
CA ASN A 281 -4.13 -3.62 11.24
C ASN A 281 -5.02 -2.41 10.89
N ALA A 282 -5.82 -1.93 11.83
CA ALA A 282 -6.52 -0.67 11.70
C ALA A 282 -5.53 0.50 11.82
N HIS A 283 -5.94 1.67 11.32
CA HIS A 283 -5.10 2.86 11.45
C HIS A 283 -4.71 3.10 12.93
N PRO A 284 -3.46 3.48 13.25
CA PRO A 284 -3.01 3.62 14.64
C PRO A 284 -3.88 4.55 15.49
N LYS A 285 -4.32 5.69 14.94
CA LYS A 285 -5.25 6.60 15.64
C LYS A 285 -6.62 5.94 15.89
N ALA A 286 -7.13 5.17 14.94
CA ALA A 286 -8.36 4.40 15.13
C ALA A 286 -8.17 3.32 16.20
N THR A 287 -7.01 2.66 16.25
CA THR A 287 -6.67 1.69 17.29
C THR A 287 -6.65 2.33 18.68
N LEU A 288 -6.12 3.54 18.82
CA LEU A 288 -6.17 4.29 20.09
C LEU A 288 -7.62 4.54 20.53
N GLY A 289 -8.52 4.85 19.59
CA GLY A 289 -9.95 5.06 19.85
C GLY A 289 -10.68 3.81 20.38
N LEU A 290 -10.12 2.61 20.19
CA LEU A 290 -10.68 1.37 20.76
C LEU A 290 -10.30 1.14 22.23
N LEU A 291 -9.33 1.89 22.74
CA LEU A 291 -8.80 1.74 24.10
C LEU A 291 -9.52 2.68 25.07
N ALA A 292 -9.70 2.23 26.30
CA ALA A 292 -10.20 3.12 27.35
C ALA A 292 -9.16 4.22 27.69
N PRO A 293 -9.60 5.40 28.13
CA PRO A 293 -8.70 6.45 28.60
C PRO A 293 -7.74 5.91 29.68
N GLY A 294 -6.47 6.30 29.60
CA GLY A 294 -5.44 5.90 30.56
C GLY A 294 -4.74 4.55 30.29
N VAL A 295 -5.24 3.72 29.36
CA VAL A 295 -4.57 2.47 28.95
C VAL A 295 -3.23 2.77 28.27
N MET A 296 -3.18 3.80 27.45
CA MET A 296 -1.94 4.30 26.86
C MET A 296 -1.44 5.55 27.59
N ARG A 297 -0.11 5.70 27.70
CA ARG A 297 0.49 6.91 28.27
C ARG A 297 0.15 8.14 27.42
N PRO A 298 -0.17 9.30 28.02
CA PRO A 298 -0.52 10.52 27.29
C PRO A 298 0.51 10.91 26.21
N ALA A 299 1.81 10.80 26.52
CA ALA A 299 2.88 11.12 25.56
C ALA A 299 2.85 10.20 24.32
N TYR A 300 2.48 8.92 24.45
CA TYR A 300 2.34 8.01 23.32
C TYR A 300 1.09 8.36 22.48
N VAL A 301 -0.03 8.64 23.16
CA VAL A 301 -1.27 9.08 22.50
C VAL A 301 -1.00 10.36 21.70
N HIS A 302 -0.44 11.38 22.34
CA HIS A 302 -0.09 12.64 21.67
C HIS A 302 0.84 12.44 20.47
N ARG A 303 1.86 11.58 20.60
CA ARG A 303 2.76 11.24 19.49
C ARG A 303 2.01 10.63 18.30
N VAL A 304 1.13 9.65 18.55
CA VAL A 304 0.35 9.00 17.47
C VAL A 304 -0.64 9.97 16.84
N GLU A 305 -1.34 10.77 17.65
CA GLU A 305 -2.32 11.77 17.18
C GLU A 305 -1.67 12.88 16.36
N SER A 306 -0.45 13.31 16.72
CA SER A 306 0.30 14.34 15.99
C SER A 306 0.91 13.85 14.66
N MET A 307 0.93 12.55 14.40
CA MET A 307 1.44 12.04 13.13
C MET A 307 0.56 12.49 11.96
N ARG A 308 1.23 12.90 10.89
CA ARG A 308 0.58 13.39 9.66
C ARG A 308 0.18 12.22 8.78
N GLU A 309 -1.00 12.33 8.18
CA GLU A 309 -1.49 11.37 7.17
C GLU A 309 -0.75 11.55 5.84
N GLY A 310 -0.66 10.48 5.08
CA GLY A 310 -0.22 10.51 3.68
C GLY A 310 -1.23 11.20 2.77
N VAL A 311 -0.92 11.24 1.49
CA VAL A 311 -1.79 11.86 0.47
C VAL A 311 -3.14 11.14 0.35
N SER A 312 -4.13 11.89 -0.08
CA SER A 312 -5.42 11.39 -0.57
C SER A 312 -5.47 11.45 -2.10
N CYS A 313 -6.45 10.77 -2.69
CA CYS A 313 -6.66 10.81 -4.12
C CYS A 313 -8.13 10.91 -4.51
N ILE A 314 -8.32 11.32 -5.76
CA ILE A 314 -9.57 11.20 -6.50
C ILE A 314 -9.37 10.18 -7.61
N GLY A 315 -10.39 9.36 -7.91
CA GLY A 315 -10.30 8.34 -8.96
C GLY A 315 -11.47 8.38 -9.91
N GLY A 316 -11.20 8.31 -11.21
CA GLY A 316 -12.16 8.06 -12.27
C GLY A 316 -12.11 6.60 -12.72
N TYR A 317 -13.29 5.98 -12.81
CA TYR A 317 -13.46 4.57 -13.16
C TYR A 317 -14.28 4.50 -14.44
N PHE A 318 -13.58 4.16 -15.53
CA PHE A 318 -14.15 4.24 -16.88
C PHE A 318 -14.22 2.88 -17.54
N THR A 319 -15.13 2.78 -18.53
CA THR A 319 -15.18 1.67 -19.47
C THR A 319 -15.17 2.18 -20.91
N THR A 320 -14.74 1.33 -21.83
CA THR A 320 -14.86 1.53 -23.27
C THR A 320 -15.04 0.19 -23.98
N GLU A 321 -15.76 0.19 -25.11
CA GLU A 321 -15.83 -0.97 -25.99
C GLU A 321 -14.63 -1.04 -26.95
N ASP A 322 -13.84 0.03 -27.05
CA ASP A 322 -12.67 0.08 -27.91
C ASP A 322 -11.50 -0.73 -27.36
N ARG A 323 -11.13 -1.77 -28.09
CA ARG A 323 -10.00 -2.66 -27.81
C ARG A 323 -8.92 -2.61 -28.89
N SER A 324 -8.93 -1.58 -29.74
CA SER A 324 -7.99 -1.43 -30.85
C SER A 324 -6.52 -1.33 -30.37
N VAL A 325 -6.29 -0.73 -29.21
CA VAL A 325 -4.96 -0.57 -28.61
C VAL A 325 -4.98 -1.12 -27.18
N LEU A 326 -4.46 -2.30 -26.97
CA LEU A 326 -4.30 -2.88 -25.64
C LEU A 326 -2.99 -2.41 -25.00
N ARG A 327 -3.03 -2.09 -23.71
CA ARG A 327 -1.89 -1.57 -22.96
C ARG A 327 -1.47 -2.52 -21.84
N ARG A 328 -0.26 -3.04 -21.95
CA ARG A 328 0.37 -3.85 -20.89
C ARG A 328 1.31 -3.02 -20.00
N HIS A 329 1.10 -1.71 -19.94
CA HIS A 329 1.83 -0.76 -19.10
C HIS A 329 0.86 0.17 -18.40
N ASN A 330 1.35 0.83 -17.35
CA ASN A 330 0.66 1.96 -16.73
C ASN A 330 1.24 3.28 -17.26
N ILE A 331 0.55 4.39 -17.00
CA ILE A 331 1.01 5.73 -17.33
C ILE A 331 1.09 6.56 -16.05
N TYR A 332 2.23 7.18 -15.81
CA TYR A 332 2.46 8.20 -14.79
C TYR A 332 2.66 9.54 -15.49
N ALA A 333 1.61 10.33 -15.59
CA ALA A 333 1.66 11.65 -16.21
C ALA A 333 2.02 12.71 -15.17
N ILE A 334 3.13 13.39 -15.38
CA ILE A 334 3.65 14.43 -14.51
C ILE A 334 3.78 15.72 -15.34
N PRO A 335 3.10 16.81 -14.97
CA PRO A 335 3.02 18.00 -15.82
C PRO A 335 4.29 18.87 -15.82
N THR A 336 5.28 18.56 -14.98
CA THR A 336 6.56 19.28 -14.86
C THR A 336 7.68 18.32 -14.51
N ASP A 337 8.92 18.67 -14.86
CA ASP A 337 10.12 17.90 -14.45
C ASP A 337 10.43 18.04 -12.94
N ASP A 338 9.82 19.01 -12.27
CA ASP A 338 9.90 19.19 -10.81
C ASP A 338 8.76 18.42 -10.12
N VAL A 339 9.08 17.25 -9.58
CA VAL A 339 8.10 16.39 -8.92
C VAL A 339 7.57 17.00 -7.63
N ASP A 340 8.37 17.78 -6.90
CA ASP A 340 7.89 18.50 -5.70
C ASP A 340 6.85 19.56 -6.08
N GLU A 341 7.06 20.27 -7.19
CA GLU A 341 6.07 21.19 -7.73
C GLU A 341 4.80 20.45 -8.18
N ALA A 342 4.96 19.32 -8.88
CA ALA A 342 3.81 18.51 -9.31
C ALA A 342 2.92 18.10 -8.13
N TYR A 343 3.50 17.74 -7.00
CA TYR A 343 2.73 17.42 -5.78
C TYR A 343 2.01 18.64 -5.18
N ARG A 344 2.58 19.84 -5.32
CA ARG A 344 1.98 21.07 -4.79
C ARG A 344 0.90 21.65 -5.70
N SER A 345 1.08 21.54 -7.03
CA SER A 345 0.30 22.31 -8.02
C SER A 345 -0.53 21.48 -8.99
N ALA A 346 -0.25 20.19 -9.14
CA ALA A 346 -0.89 19.35 -10.15
C ALA A 346 -1.95 18.38 -9.59
N GLY A 347 -2.38 18.57 -8.35
CA GLY A 347 -3.52 17.85 -7.77
C GLY A 347 -4.87 18.34 -8.32
N PHE A 348 -5.93 17.59 -8.05
CA PHE A 348 -7.30 17.99 -8.36
C PHE A 348 -7.88 18.77 -7.17
N GLY A 349 -8.51 19.91 -7.44
CA GLY A 349 -9.14 20.77 -6.46
C GLY A 349 -9.37 22.16 -6.97
N ALA A 350 -10.21 22.96 -6.27
CA ALA A 350 -10.65 24.29 -6.71
C ALA A 350 -9.51 25.30 -6.86
N ALA A 351 -8.46 25.19 -6.03
CA ALA A 351 -7.29 26.07 -6.08
C ALA A 351 -6.25 25.66 -7.11
N GLN A 352 -6.38 24.49 -7.70
CA GLN A 352 -5.39 23.90 -8.60
C GLN A 352 -5.69 24.24 -10.05
N GLN A 353 -4.76 24.91 -10.73
CA GLN A 353 -4.85 25.24 -12.15
C GLN A 353 -3.75 24.55 -12.95
N GLY A 354 -3.97 24.37 -14.27
CA GLY A 354 -3.01 23.73 -15.17
C GLY A 354 -3.19 22.22 -15.31
N ALA A 355 -2.23 21.58 -15.96
CA ALA A 355 -2.26 20.15 -16.24
C ALA A 355 -2.12 19.33 -14.96
N LYS A 356 -2.96 18.29 -14.83
CA LYS A 356 -3.03 17.45 -13.64
C LYS A 356 -2.06 16.28 -13.70
N ALA A 357 -1.44 15.95 -12.57
CA ALA A 357 -0.73 14.69 -12.41
C ALA A 357 -1.74 13.53 -12.36
N LEU A 358 -1.50 12.48 -13.13
CA LEU A 358 -2.43 11.37 -13.26
C LEU A 358 -1.69 10.03 -13.39
N PHE A 359 -2.12 9.06 -12.60
CA PHE A 359 -1.79 7.66 -12.82
C PHE A 359 -2.91 6.99 -13.59
N MET A 360 -2.58 6.24 -14.65
CA MET A 360 -3.56 5.44 -15.39
C MET A 360 -3.16 3.98 -15.43
N SER A 361 -4.15 3.10 -15.31
CA SER A 361 -3.98 1.65 -15.36
C SER A 361 -5.09 1.00 -16.20
N PHE A 362 -4.78 -0.13 -16.83
CA PHE A 362 -5.64 -0.86 -17.75
C PHE A 362 -5.81 -2.32 -17.29
N PRO A 363 -6.52 -2.58 -16.19
CA PRO A 363 -6.57 -3.92 -15.58
C PRO A 363 -7.08 -5.01 -16.52
N SER A 364 -8.12 -4.72 -17.28
CA SER A 364 -8.72 -5.68 -18.22
C SER A 364 -7.81 -6.11 -19.38
N ASP A 365 -6.85 -5.24 -19.75
CA ASP A 365 -5.90 -5.56 -20.83
C ASP A 365 -4.89 -6.65 -20.45
N ARG A 366 -4.84 -6.98 -19.15
CA ARG A 366 -3.98 -8.00 -18.54
C ARG A 366 -4.71 -9.32 -18.29
N GLU A 367 -6.05 -9.36 -18.43
CA GLU A 367 -6.87 -10.55 -18.25
C GLU A 367 -7.29 -11.11 -19.62
N PRO A 368 -6.58 -12.12 -20.18
CA PRO A 368 -6.84 -12.63 -21.54
C PRO A 368 -8.27 -13.13 -21.77
N ASP A 369 -8.90 -13.66 -20.71
CA ASP A 369 -10.25 -14.22 -20.76
C ASP A 369 -11.33 -13.17 -20.45
N TRP A 370 -10.96 -11.89 -20.30
CA TRP A 370 -11.93 -10.85 -20.02
C TRP A 370 -12.77 -10.51 -21.25
N SER A 371 -14.05 -10.77 -21.18
CA SER A 371 -15.04 -10.55 -22.26
C SER A 371 -15.93 -9.32 -22.06
N GLY A 372 -15.84 -8.67 -20.89
CA GLY A 372 -16.58 -7.42 -20.59
C GLY A 372 -15.99 -6.20 -21.30
N PRO A 373 -16.52 -4.99 -21.09
CA PRO A 373 -15.94 -3.75 -21.61
C PRO A 373 -14.53 -3.55 -21.08
N ARG A 374 -13.69 -2.84 -21.83
CA ARG A 374 -12.35 -2.50 -21.38
C ARG A 374 -12.43 -1.56 -20.18
N VAL A 375 -11.64 -1.83 -19.15
CA VAL A 375 -11.59 -1.06 -17.91
C VAL A 375 -10.39 -0.10 -17.94
N VAL A 376 -10.65 1.17 -17.71
CA VAL A 376 -9.63 2.21 -17.55
C VAL A 376 -9.78 2.85 -16.19
N LEU A 377 -8.70 2.88 -15.44
CA LEU A 377 -8.61 3.50 -14.13
C LEU A 377 -7.70 4.72 -14.22
N ALA A 378 -8.12 5.85 -13.70
CA ALA A 378 -7.34 7.07 -13.66
C ALA A 378 -7.39 7.69 -12.25
N LEU A 379 -6.24 7.86 -11.61
CA LEU A 379 -6.10 8.37 -10.25
C LEU A 379 -5.26 9.63 -10.23
N GLY A 380 -5.75 10.66 -9.58
CA GLY A 380 -5.03 11.91 -9.34
C GLY A 380 -4.96 12.26 -7.86
N LEU A 381 -3.98 13.06 -7.47
CA LEU A 381 -3.88 13.57 -6.11
C LEU A 381 -5.03 14.54 -5.83
N MET A 382 -5.58 14.49 -4.62
CA MET A 382 -6.58 15.44 -4.12
C MET A 382 -6.37 15.65 -2.63
N ALA A 383 -6.25 16.90 -2.20
CA ALA A 383 -6.20 17.23 -0.79
C ALA A 383 -7.54 16.94 -0.08
N TYR A 384 -7.50 16.49 1.16
CA TYR A 384 -8.71 16.21 1.92
C TYR A 384 -9.58 17.47 2.14
N GLU A 385 -8.92 18.61 2.25
CA GLU A 385 -9.53 19.93 2.40
C GLU A 385 -10.58 20.25 1.32
N GLU A 386 -10.40 19.72 0.10
CA GLU A 386 -11.33 19.88 -1.01
C GLU A 386 -12.70 19.21 -0.74
N VAL A 387 -12.72 18.18 0.09
CA VAL A 387 -13.94 17.43 0.45
C VAL A 387 -14.39 17.68 1.89
N GLU A 388 -13.65 18.45 2.67
CA GLU A 388 -13.95 18.78 4.06
C GLU A 388 -15.34 19.42 4.23
N PRO A 389 -15.86 20.28 3.31
CA PRO A 389 -17.23 20.77 3.39
C PRO A 389 -18.31 19.68 3.42
N PHE A 390 -17.98 18.47 2.96
CA PHE A 390 -18.90 17.32 2.91
C PHE A 390 -18.60 16.27 3.99
N GLU A 391 -17.61 16.47 4.87
CA GLU A 391 -17.12 15.43 5.78
C GLU A 391 -18.17 14.89 6.76
N ASN A 392 -19.12 15.75 7.17
CA ASN A 392 -20.17 15.40 8.12
C ASN A 392 -21.41 14.76 7.45
N THR A 393 -21.33 14.46 6.15
CA THR A 393 -22.38 13.80 5.39
C THR A 393 -22.16 12.29 5.33
N ARG A 394 -23.21 11.51 5.07
CA ARG A 394 -23.15 10.05 4.96
C ARG A 394 -23.07 9.61 3.51
N THR A 395 -22.40 8.50 3.27
CA THR A 395 -22.36 7.84 1.96
C THR A 395 -23.79 7.55 1.47
N GLY A 396 -24.11 7.96 0.24
CA GLY A 396 -25.44 7.84 -0.36
C GLY A 396 -26.37 9.04 -0.08
N GLU A 397 -26.06 9.92 0.89
CA GLU A 397 -26.89 11.03 1.33
C GLU A 397 -26.15 12.38 1.35
N ARG A 398 -25.11 12.56 0.49
CA ARG A 398 -24.25 13.75 0.52
C ARG A 398 -24.81 14.98 -0.20
N GLY A 399 -25.96 14.83 -0.88
CA GLY A 399 -26.68 15.91 -1.56
C GLY A 399 -26.09 16.31 -2.92
N GLU A 400 -26.81 17.22 -3.60
CA GLU A 400 -26.49 17.63 -4.98
C GLU A 400 -25.15 18.35 -5.13
N ALA A 401 -24.75 19.14 -4.13
CA ALA A 401 -23.47 19.86 -4.18
C ALA A 401 -22.28 18.89 -4.30
N TYR A 402 -22.32 17.79 -3.56
CA TYR A 402 -21.32 16.75 -3.65
C TYR A 402 -21.39 15.97 -4.98
N SER A 403 -22.59 15.74 -5.50
CA SER A 403 -22.77 15.10 -6.81
C SER A 403 -22.16 15.96 -7.92
N ARG A 404 -22.43 17.27 -7.92
CA ARG A 404 -21.82 18.24 -8.87
C ARG A 404 -20.30 18.30 -8.72
N PHE A 405 -19.77 18.27 -7.50
CA PHE A 405 -18.33 18.19 -7.25
C PHE A 405 -17.72 16.96 -7.92
N LYS A 406 -18.30 15.77 -7.73
CA LYS A 406 -17.84 14.53 -8.37
C LYS A 406 -17.93 14.60 -9.90
N GLU A 407 -19.02 15.13 -10.45
CA GLU A 407 -19.20 15.26 -11.90
C GLU A 407 -18.17 16.19 -12.53
N THR A 408 -17.87 17.32 -11.87
CA THR A 408 -16.88 18.28 -12.36
C THR A 408 -15.50 17.65 -12.42
N HIS A 409 -15.03 17.11 -11.32
CA HIS A 409 -13.71 16.48 -11.28
C HIS A 409 -13.64 15.16 -12.06
N GLY A 410 -14.76 14.45 -12.19
CA GLY A 410 -14.85 13.26 -13.06
C GLY A 410 -14.62 13.62 -14.54
N ARG A 411 -15.14 14.75 -15.00
CA ARG A 411 -14.88 15.28 -16.37
C ARG A 411 -13.42 15.69 -16.53
N GLU A 412 -12.85 16.42 -15.58
CA GLU A 412 -11.44 16.81 -15.62
C GLU A 412 -10.50 15.60 -15.72
N ILE A 413 -10.80 14.53 -14.94
CA ILE A 413 -10.03 13.27 -14.99
C ILE A 413 -10.20 12.61 -16.37
N GLN A 414 -11.43 12.56 -16.89
CA GLN A 414 -11.71 11.97 -18.20
C GLN A 414 -10.97 12.71 -19.32
N GLU A 415 -11.07 14.04 -19.37
CA GLU A 415 -10.38 14.89 -20.35
C GLU A 415 -8.86 14.64 -20.29
N ARG A 416 -8.29 14.62 -19.10
CA ARG A 416 -6.87 14.35 -18.92
C ARG A 416 -6.47 12.93 -19.33
N ALA A 417 -7.31 11.93 -19.05
CA ALA A 417 -7.08 10.55 -19.47
C ALA A 417 -7.13 10.41 -21.00
N GLU A 418 -8.05 11.11 -21.66
CA GLU A 418 -8.19 11.12 -23.11
C GLU A 418 -7.01 11.85 -23.79
N GLU A 419 -6.48 12.93 -23.21
CA GLU A 419 -5.23 13.57 -23.67
C GLU A 419 -4.03 12.62 -23.62
N LEU A 420 -3.95 11.82 -22.57
CA LEU A 420 -2.87 10.84 -22.36
C LEU A 420 -3.02 9.58 -23.21
N ALA A 421 -4.22 9.27 -23.64
CA ALA A 421 -4.55 8.13 -24.49
C ALA A 421 -5.52 8.58 -25.61
N PRO A 422 -5.01 9.27 -26.67
CA PRO A 422 -5.87 9.88 -27.71
C PRO A 422 -6.75 8.88 -28.47
N ASP A 423 -6.38 7.61 -28.54
CA ASP A 423 -7.22 6.53 -29.08
C ASP A 423 -8.50 6.31 -28.28
N LEU A 424 -8.56 6.75 -27.03
CA LEU A 424 -9.73 6.68 -26.14
C LEU A 424 -10.60 7.95 -26.17
N ALA A 425 -10.18 8.99 -26.91
CA ALA A 425 -10.88 10.28 -26.93
C ALA A 425 -12.34 10.13 -27.38
N GLY A 426 -13.27 10.60 -26.55
CA GLY A 426 -14.72 10.51 -26.79
C GLY A 426 -15.30 9.10 -26.65
N LYS A 427 -14.53 8.11 -26.17
CA LYS A 427 -14.96 6.71 -26.06
C LYS A 427 -15.06 6.21 -24.62
N LEU A 428 -14.62 7.00 -23.65
CA LEU A 428 -14.66 6.65 -22.25
C LEU A 428 -16.06 6.92 -21.67
N GLN A 429 -16.63 5.92 -21.02
CA GLN A 429 -17.84 6.04 -20.20
C GLN A 429 -17.45 6.05 -18.72
N CYS A 430 -17.67 7.15 -18.02
CA CYS A 430 -17.48 7.24 -16.57
C CYS A 430 -18.57 6.45 -15.84
N LEU A 431 -18.20 5.45 -15.06
CA LEU A 431 -19.13 4.65 -14.24
C LEU A 431 -19.10 5.05 -12.76
N GLU A 432 -17.99 5.60 -12.27
CA GLU A 432 -17.87 6.05 -10.88
C GLU A 432 -16.72 7.05 -10.74
N VAL A 433 -16.85 7.92 -9.73
CA VAL A 433 -15.76 8.78 -9.26
C VAL A 433 -15.58 8.54 -7.76
N SER A 434 -14.40 8.16 -7.31
CA SER A 434 -14.06 8.13 -5.88
C SER A 434 -13.44 9.44 -5.43
N THR A 435 -13.57 9.77 -4.16
CA THR A 435 -12.97 10.95 -3.54
C THR A 435 -12.29 10.54 -2.22
N PRO A 436 -11.55 11.41 -1.54
CA PRO A 436 -11.03 11.13 -0.21
C PRO A 436 -12.10 10.63 0.79
N LEU A 437 -13.34 11.10 0.68
CA LEU A 437 -14.44 10.60 1.52
C LEU A 437 -14.86 9.17 1.17
N THR A 438 -14.74 8.75 -0.09
CA THR A 438 -14.97 7.36 -0.48
C THR A 438 -13.95 6.44 0.18
N HIS A 439 -12.68 6.82 0.15
CA HIS A 439 -11.61 6.04 0.79
C HIS A 439 -11.80 5.99 2.31
N ARG A 440 -12.14 7.13 2.95
CA ARG A 440 -12.46 7.18 4.37
C ARG A 440 -13.57 6.19 4.76
N ASP A 441 -14.67 6.22 4.04
CA ASP A 441 -15.89 5.50 4.44
C ASP A 441 -15.80 3.99 4.16
N PHE A 442 -15.13 3.58 3.09
CA PHE A 442 -15.06 2.17 2.68
C PHE A 442 -13.82 1.42 3.18
N THR A 443 -12.72 2.12 3.45
CA THR A 443 -11.48 1.48 3.91
C THR A 443 -11.09 1.86 5.35
N GLY A 444 -11.80 2.81 5.96
CA GLY A 444 -11.45 3.34 7.28
C GLY A 444 -10.19 4.21 7.27
N ALA A 445 -9.78 4.68 6.08
CA ALA A 445 -8.59 5.53 5.92
C ALA A 445 -8.83 6.92 6.51
N LEU A 446 -8.08 7.28 7.53
CA LEU A 446 -8.21 8.59 8.17
C LEU A 446 -7.90 9.69 7.13
N ARG A 447 -8.75 10.72 7.04
CA ARG A 447 -8.68 11.79 6.02
C ARG A 447 -8.55 11.25 4.58
N GLY A 448 -9.09 10.06 4.31
CA GLY A 448 -9.01 9.43 3.00
C GLY A 448 -7.60 9.09 2.52
N SER A 449 -6.61 9.04 3.40
CA SER A 449 -5.23 8.72 3.07
C SER A 449 -5.10 7.34 2.43
N ILE A 450 -4.47 7.27 1.26
CA ILE A 450 -4.29 6.00 0.54
C ILE A 450 -3.13 5.16 1.07
N TYR A 451 -2.20 5.78 1.82
CA TYR A 451 -1.00 5.12 2.36
C TYR A 451 -0.89 5.17 3.89
N GLY A 452 -1.96 5.58 4.60
CA GLY A 452 -1.96 5.71 6.05
C GLY A 452 -1.09 6.89 6.53
N ILE A 453 -0.29 6.67 7.57
CA ILE A 453 0.66 7.68 8.07
C ILE A 453 1.72 7.97 6.99
N ARG A 454 2.04 9.26 6.80
CA ARG A 454 3.01 9.73 5.82
C ARG A 454 4.40 9.15 6.08
N HIS A 455 5.01 8.57 5.04
CA HIS A 455 6.37 8.00 5.11
C HIS A 455 7.42 9.09 4.81
N SER A 456 7.48 10.10 5.66
CA SER A 456 8.41 11.23 5.57
C SER A 456 9.54 11.10 6.58
N LEU A 457 10.66 11.81 6.36
CA LEU A 457 11.87 11.74 7.18
C LEU A 457 11.61 11.90 8.70
N ASP A 458 10.66 12.77 9.06
CA ASP A 458 10.29 13.03 10.47
C ASP A 458 9.36 11.96 11.07
N GLN A 459 8.89 11.00 10.25
CA GLN A 459 7.98 9.91 10.66
C GLN A 459 8.52 8.52 10.28
N TRP A 460 9.73 8.43 9.72
CA TRP A 460 10.38 7.19 9.27
C TRP A 460 11.62 6.82 10.08
N GLY A 461 12.09 5.58 9.94
CA GLY A 461 13.27 5.07 10.61
C GLY A 461 13.10 5.09 12.15
N LYS A 462 13.96 5.81 12.86
CA LYS A 462 13.90 5.97 14.33
C LYS A 462 12.64 6.68 14.82
N TYR A 463 11.95 7.42 13.94
CA TYR A 463 10.72 8.13 14.25
C TYR A 463 9.46 7.34 13.87
N ALA A 464 9.59 6.20 13.20
CA ALA A 464 8.45 5.36 12.82
C ALA A 464 7.73 4.75 14.02
N LEU A 465 6.45 4.46 13.84
CA LEU A 465 5.72 3.63 14.80
C LEU A 465 6.29 2.22 14.78
N GLN A 466 6.46 1.67 15.97
CA GLN A 466 6.93 0.30 16.10
C GLN A 466 5.72 -0.65 16.21
N PRO A 467 5.84 -1.91 15.76
CA PRO A 467 4.79 -2.91 15.97
C PRO A 467 4.43 -3.08 17.44
N ARG A 468 5.41 -3.06 18.34
CA ARG A 468 5.18 -3.12 19.78
C ARG A 468 4.60 -1.83 20.33
N THR A 469 3.47 -1.93 21.02
CA THR A 469 2.91 -0.82 21.79
C THR A 469 3.39 -0.86 23.25
N ARG A 470 2.88 0.07 24.06
CA ARG A 470 3.09 0.05 25.52
C ARG A 470 2.12 -0.89 26.25
N VAL A 471 1.06 -1.33 25.59
CA VAL A 471 0.21 -2.43 26.07
C VAL A 471 0.88 -3.73 25.65
N GLU A 472 1.25 -4.56 26.61
CA GLU A 472 2.15 -5.69 26.41
C GLU A 472 1.68 -6.66 25.32
N ASN A 473 0.38 -6.90 25.25
CA ASN A 473 -0.24 -7.84 24.32
C ASN A 473 -1.03 -7.16 23.17
N LEU A 474 -0.71 -5.90 22.85
CA LEU A 474 -1.22 -5.19 21.67
C LEU A 474 -0.06 -4.88 20.71
N LEU A 475 -0.13 -5.44 19.53
CA LEU A 475 0.79 -5.16 18.43
C LEU A 475 0.08 -4.40 17.32
N LEU A 476 0.82 -3.59 16.57
CA LEU A 476 0.37 -2.91 15.36
C LEU A 476 0.99 -3.56 14.14
N THR A 477 0.28 -3.53 12.99
CA THR A 477 0.77 -3.99 11.70
C THR A 477 0.19 -3.14 10.57
N GLY A 478 0.67 -3.34 9.35
CA GLY A 478 0.15 -2.68 8.15
C GLY A 478 0.95 -1.46 7.69
N GLN A 479 0.37 -0.73 6.74
CA GLN A 479 1.07 0.34 6.02
C GLN A 479 1.52 1.53 6.89
N SER A 480 0.82 1.83 7.96
CA SER A 480 1.19 2.92 8.90
C SER A 480 2.33 2.55 9.87
N VAL A 481 2.77 1.30 9.87
CA VAL A 481 3.83 0.78 10.76
C VAL A 481 5.13 0.56 9.99
N LEU A 482 5.01 0.12 8.72
CA LEU A 482 6.17 -0.08 7.85
C LEU A 482 5.88 0.61 6.49
N LEU A 483 6.00 -0.08 5.38
CA LEU A 483 5.83 0.46 4.04
C LEU A 483 4.41 0.20 3.49
N PRO A 484 3.90 1.08 2.62
CA PRO A 484 2.69 0.84 1.85
C PRO A 484 2.93 -0.18 0.72
N GLY A 485 1.87 -0.47 -0.03
CA GLY A 485 1.88 -1.45 -1.11
C GLY A 485 1.88 -2.89 -0.60
N VAL A 486 1.60 -3.84 -1.49
CA VAL A 486 1.40 -5.25 -1.11
C VAL A 486 2.65 -5.83 -0.43
N LEU A 487 3.84 -5.59 -0.99
CA LEU A 487 5.08 -6.06 -0.39
C LEU A 487 5.33 -5.42 0.97
N GLY A 488 5.23 -4.09 1.07
CA GLY A 488 5.48 -3.37 2.32
C GLY A 488 4.59 -3.84 3.47
N VAL A 489 3.28 -3.99 3.22
CA VAL A 489 2.35 -4.47 4.26
C VAL A 489 2.50 -5.97 4.55
N THR A 490 2.95 -6.77 3.58
CA THR A 490 3.33 -8.18 3.82
C THR A 490 4.52 -8.24 4.77
N VAL A 491 5.58 -7.51 4.48
CA VAL A 491 6.76 -7.42 5.37
C VAL A 491 6.35 -6.93 6.76
N SER A 492 5.47 -5.91 6.85
CA SER A 492 4.94 -5.44 8.13
C SER A 492 4.29 -6.56 8.95
N GLY A 493 3.47 -7.41 8.30
CA GLY A 493 2.87 -8.58 8.96
C GLY A 493 3.90 -9.56 9.51
N PHE A 494 4.94 -9.85 8.72
CA PHE A 494 6.05 -10.72 9.15
C PHE A 494 6.87 -10.11 10.29
N VAL A 495 7.20 -8.81 10.20
CA VAL A 495 7.90 -8.10 11.27
C VAL A 495 7.09 -8.14 12.56
N THR A 496 5.78 -7.91 12.48
CA THR A 496 4.88 -8.01 13.66
C THR A 496 4.88 -9.40 14.25
N CYS A 497 4.79 -10.45 13.44
CA CYS A 497 4.86 -11.83 13.89
C CYS A 497 6.24 -12.20 14.44
N GLY A 498 7.31 -11.57 13.95
CA GLY A 498 8.67 -11.77 14.47
C GLY A 498 8.82 -11.44 15.96
N PHE A 499 8.01 -10.52 16.50
CA PHE A 499 7.96 -10.24 17.93
C PHE A 499 7.35 -11.38 18.78
N LEU A 500 6.57 -12.25 18.17
CA LEU A 500 5.94 -13.40 18.83
C LEU A 500 6.73 -14.69 18.60
N LEU A 501 7.27 -14.88 17.41
CA LEU A 501 7.89 -16.13 16.97
C LEU A 501 9.43 -16.11 17.01
N GLY A 502 10.03 -14.92 17.09
CA GLY A 502 11.46 -14.70 16.88
C GLY A 502 11.80 -14.40 15.41
N PHE A 503 12.60 -13.37 15.19
CA PHE A 503 12.96 -12.89 13.85
C PHE A 503 13.78 -13.91 13.07
N ASP A 504 14.85 -14.43 13.65
CA ASP A 504 15.75 -15.39 13.00
C ASP A 504 15.00 -16.66 12.58
N TYR A 505 14.10 -17.15 13.43
CA TYR A 505 13.24 -18.28 13.13
C TYR A 505 12.35 -18.03 11.92
N LEU A 506 11.58 -16.94 11.96
CA LEU A 506 10.57 -16.64 10.96
C LEU A 506 11.20 -16.31 9.61
N PHE A 507 12.15 -15.36 9.57
CA PHE A 507 12.82 -14.94 8.33
C PHE A 507 13.71 -16.05 7.77
N GLY A 508 14.32 -16.90 8.61
CA GLY A 508 15.02 -18.09 8.16
C GLY A 508 14.13 -19.12 7.45
N LYS A 509 12.83 -19.23 7.83
CA LYS A 509 11.85 -20.05 7.09
C LYS A 509 11.50 -19.42 5.74
N VAL A 510 11.28 -18.11 5.68
CA VAL A 510 10.97 -17.39 4.43
C VAL A 510 12.14 -17.48 3.44
N ALA A 511 13.38 -17.33 3.93
CA ALA A 511 14.58 -17.42 3.10
C ALA A 511 14.72 -18.77 2.37
N ARG A 512 14.14 -19.84 2.91
CA ARG A 512 14.17 -21.20 2.33
C ARG A 512 12.95 -21.54 1.46
N ALA A 513 11.95 -20.67 1.38
CA ALA A 513 10.76 -20.85 0.57
C ALA A 513 10.96 -20.29 -0.85
#